data_38bf8ba3a10772a1bfe9c3a4f9681401
#
_entry.id   38bf8ba3a10772a1bfe9c3a4f9681401
#
_cell.length_a   1.000
_cell.length_b   1.000
_cell.length_c   1.000
_cell.angle_alpha   90.00
_cell.angle_beta   90.00
_cell.angle_gamma   90.00
#
_symmetry.space_group_name_H-M   'P 1'
#
loop_
_entity.id
_entity.type
_entity.pdbx_description
1 polymer ?
#
loop_
_entity_poly.entity_id
_entity_poly.type
_entity_poly.pdbx_seq_one_letter_code
_entity_poly.pdbx_strand_id
1 'polypeptide(L)'
;MIVVATILLILYIGFIGFVLKKIFEGDAYYLLLYILFTLPFYATFQLIIFKGFDLSALVNVFKYSKDFVFFTAFLVFIFGKKKSFIEYKWELTLLDKLFLGFITLTLIYTLIPLGEAPFLSKIIYAKNTFLIGIVYFLGRHTNIDKQRWRFIVKVLIYLTVGSFLFALSEKIFGTHLQGILDYGRFNLVMNDIFPTGNYGLSWTFERQGGFPRYAAFFSNPLEFAASLLLFLSVGLHYLLHSKYNSNRLAYLCLLLLVTLSFFFSYSRGAIIASGIIVFFTLF
;
A
#
# COMPACT_ATOMS: atom_id res chain seq x y z
N MET A 1 -15.53 9.84 18.50
CA MET A 1 -14.42 9.85 17.54
C MET A 1 -13.07 10.17 18.20
N ILE A 2 -12.96 11.21 19.05
CA ILE A 2 -11.67 11.60 19.71
C ILE A 2 -11.00 10.42 20.42
N VAL A 3 -11.70 9.67 21.24
CA VAL A 3 -11.14 8.51 21.98
C VAL A 3 -10.55 7.47 21.02
N VAL A 4 -11.26 7.12 19.95
CA VAL A 4 -10.79 6.16 18.95
C VAL A 4 -9.55 6.71 18.23
N ALA A 5 -9.56 7.98 17.83
CA ALA A 5 -8.43 8.63 17.19
C ALA A 5 -7.20 8.67 18.11
N THR A 6 -7.38 8.96 19.40
CA THR A 6 -6.29 8.96 20.39
C THR A 6 -5.68 7.58 20.57
N ILE A 7 -6.50 6.54 20.73
CA ILE A 7 -6.03 5.15 20.86
C ILE A 7 -5.24 4.72 19.62
N LEU A 8 -5.78 4.98 18.44
CA LEU A 8 -5.11 4.65 17.17
C LEU A 8 -3.78 5.39 17.02
N LEU A 9 -3.73 6.66 17.39
CA LEU A 9 -2.51 7.47 17.35
C LEU A 9 -1.43 6.90 18.28
N ILE A 10 -1.78 6.55 19.52
CA ILE A 10 -0.86 5.93 20.48
C ILE A 10 -0.33 4.59 19.95
N LEU A 11 -1.23 3.73 19.45
CA LEU A 11 -0.84 2.44 18.88
C LEU A 11 0.08 2.61 17.66
N TYR A 12 -0.22 3.57 16.80
CA TYR A 12 0.58 3.86 15.62
C TYR A 12 1.98 4.37 15.98
N ILE A 13 2.09 5.31 16.92
CA ILE A 13 3.38 5.82 17.40
C ILE A 13 4.19 4.70 18.06
N GLY A 14 3.57 3.88 18.90
CA GLY A 14 4.21 2.72 19.50
C GLY A 14 4.72 1.72 18.47
N PHE A 15 3.92 1.47 17.43
CA PHE A 15 4.29 0.58 16.33
C PHE A 15 5.47 1.14 15.51
N ILE A 16 5.47 2.44 15.18
CA ILE A 16 6.61 3.08 14.52
C ILE A 16 7.87 2.95 15.37
N GLY A 17 7.80 3.27 16.68
CA GLY A 17 8.94 3.17 17.58
C GLY A 17 9.51 1.75 17.63
N PHE A 18 8.63 0.75 17.70
CA PHE A 18 9.02 -0.65 17.64
C PHE A 18 9.70 -1.02 16.31
N VAL A 19 9.12 -0.62 15.17
CA VAL A 19 9.68 -0.87 13.83
C VAL A 19 11.06 -0.20 13.67
N LEU A 20 11.18 1.07 14.06
CA LEU A 20 12.44 1.79 13.98
C LEU A 20 13.52 1.12 14.84
N LYS A 21 13.20 0.71 16.09
CA LYS A 21 14.11 -0.04 16.93
C LYS A 21 14.65 -1.29 16.19
N LYS A 22 13.75 -2.05 15.56
CA LYS A 22 14.12 -3.27 14.81
C LYS A 22 14.95 -2.98 13.57
N ILE A 23 14.66 -1.89 12.86
CA ILE A 23 15.48 -1.42 11.73
C ILE A 23 16.89 -1.07 12.20
N PHE A 24 17.05 -0.34 13.32
CA PHE A 24 18.36 -0.05 13.91
C PHE A 24 19.10 -1.31 14.39
N GLU A 25 18.38 -2.35 14.79
CA GLU A 25 18.94 -3.67 15.06
C GLU A 25 19.42 -4.40 13.78
N GLY A 26 19.12 -3.85 12.58
CA GLY A 26 19.52 -4.40 11.28
C GLY A 26 18.54 -5.43 10.73
N ASP A 27 17.28 -5.45 11.19
CA ASP A 27 16.26 -6.39 10.73
C ASP A 27 15.23 -5.69 9.81
N ALA A 28 15.53 -5.72 8.50
CA ALA A 28 14.68 -5.10 7.47
C ALA A 28 13.31 -5.79 7.29
N TYR A 29 13.12 -7.00 7.84
CA TYR A 29 11.82 -7.67 7.83
C TYR A 29 10.71 -6.81 8.45
N TYR A 30 11.02 -6.05 9.50
CA TYR A 30 10.05 -5.19 10.15
C TYR A 30 9.59 -4.01 9.30
N LEU A 31 10.38 -3.59 8.30
CA LEU A 31 9.92 -2.64 7.30
C LEU A 31 8.80 -3.24 6.43
N LEU A 32 8.90 -4.51 6.03
CA LEU A 32 7.84 -5.21 5.30
C LEU A 32 6.57 -5.31 6.16
N LEU A 33 6.70 -5.61 7.45
CA LEU A 33 5.56 -5.61 8.35
C LEU A 33 4.93 -4.22 8.47
N TYR A 34 5.76 -3.18 8.57
CA TYR A 34 5.27 -1.80 8.57
C TYR A 34 4.44 -1.50 7.33
N ILE A 35 4.92 -1.87 6.14
CA ILE A 35 4.20 -1.71 4.87
C ILE A 35 2.86 -2.44 4.92
N LEU A 36 2.85 -3.71 5.32
CA LEU A 36 1.64 -4.55 5.35
C LEU A 36 0.58 -4.06 6.33
N PHE A 37 0.98 -3.53 7.48
CA PHE A 37 0.05 -3.06 8.51
C PHE A 37 -0.35 -1.60 8.38
N THR A 38 0.42 -0.77 7.68
CA THR A 38 0.12 0.67 7.59
C THR A 38 -0.47 1.08 6.25
N LEU A 39 0.08 0.60 5.12
CA LEU A 39 -0.37 1.09 3.81
C LEU A 39 -1.84 0.81 3.50
N PRO A 40 -2.40 -0.39 3.77
CA PRO A 40 -3.81 -0.66 3.49
C PRO A 40 -4.76 0.28 4.24
N PHE A 41 -4.40 0.63 5.48
CA PHE A 41 -5.22 1.46 6.37
C PHE A 41 -4.78 2.94 6.40
N TYR A 42 -3.79 3.31 5.59
CA TYR A 42 -3.16 4.62 5.65
C TYR A 42 -4.16 5.78 5.53
N ALA A 43 -5.01 5.75 4.51
CA ALA A 43 -6.01 6.77 4.32
C ALA A 43 -7.09 6.73 5.41
N THR A 44 -7.55 5.53 5.78
CA THR A 44 -8.53 5.35 6.85
C THR A 44 -8.04 5.92 8.18
N PHE A 45 -6.75 5.70 8.53
CA PHE A 45 -6.16 6.28 9.74
C PHE A 45 -6.09 7.81 9.67
N GLN A 46 -5.70 8.38 8.53
CA GLN A 46 -5.71 9.83 8.35
C GLN A 46 -7.11 10.43 8.53
N LEU A 47 -8.12 9.79 7.97
CA LEU A 47 -9.52 10.22 8.09
C LEU A 47 -10.02 10.15 9.53
N ILE A 48 -9.69 9.08 10.26
CA ILE A 48 -10.07 8.94 11.67
C ILE A 48 -9.38 10.02 12.53
N ILE A 49 -8.10 10.30 12.29
CA ILE A 49 -7.35 11.36 12.98
C ILE A 49 -7.94 12.73 12.65
N PHE A 50 -8.20 13.01 11.37
CA PHE A 50 -8.79 14.27 10.92
C PHE A 50 -10.17 14.47 11.56
N LYS A 51 -11.05 13.48 11.44
CA LYS A 51 -12.41 13.54 12.00
C LYS A 51 -12.43 13.59 13.53
N GLY A 52 -11.41 13.04 14.19
CA GLY A 52 -11.29 13.02 15.64
C GLY A 52 -10.81 14.34 16.24
N PHE A 53 -9.79 14.93 15.64
CA PHE A 53 -9.10 16.11 16.21
C PHE A 53 -9.35 17.40 15.45
N ASP A 54 -9.80 17.35 14.20
CA ASP A 54 -9.96 18.47 13.27
C ASP A 54 -8.67 19.32 13.11
N LEU A 55 -7.51 18.70 13.23
CA LEU A 55 -6.18 19.32 13.20
C LEU A 55 -5.39 18.86 11.98
N SER A 56 -5.28 19.72 10.96
CA SER A 56 -4.49 19.47 9.74
C SER A 56 -3.01 19.23 10.03
N ALA A 57 -2.44 19.92 11.01
CA ALA A 57 -1.05 19.71 11.42
C ALA A 57 -0.76 18.27 11.88
N LEU A 58 -1.67 17.67 12.68
CA LEU A 58 -1.53 16.30 13.16
C LEU A 58 -1.61 15.28 12.01
N VAL A 59 -2.52 15.51 11.05
CA VAL A 59 -2.63 14.70 9.85
C VAL A 59 -1.35 14.77 9.02
N ASN A 60 -0.75 15.96 8.88
CA ASN A 60 0.52 16.13 8.16
C ASN A 60 1.68 15.38 8.85
N VAL A 61 1.78 15.41 10.17
CA VAL A 61 2.77 14.61 10.92
C VAL A 61 2.59 13.13 10.61
N PHE A 62 1.34 12.64 10.64
CA PHE A 62 1.04 11.25 10.30
C PHE A 62 1.40 10.96 8.83
N LYS A 63 1.07 11.86 7.90
CA LYS A 63 1.35 11.73 6.47
C LYS A 63 2.85 11.56 6.18
N TYR A 64 3.71 12.31 6.85
CA TYR A 64 5.15 12.27 6.64
C TYR A 64 5.88 11.21 7.47
N SER A 65 5.24 10.63 8.48
CA SER A 65 5.84 9.58 9.31
C SER A 65 6.29 8.36 8.51
N LYS A 66 5.54 7.97 7.47
CA LYS A 66 5.92 6.87 6.58
C LYS A 66 7.22 7.17 5.82
N ASP A 67 7.36 8.39 5.31
CA ASP A 67 8.56 8.82 4.58
C ASP A 67 9.77 8.76 5.52
N PHE A 68 9.60 9.21 6.77
CA PHE A 68 10.62 9.13 7.79
C PHE A 68 11.07 7.69 8.07
N VAL A 69 10.15 6.74 8.20
CA VAL A 69 10.48 5.33 8.41
C VAL A 69 11.25 4.76 7.23
N PHE A 70 10.83 5.04 5.99
CA PHE A 70 11.51 4.54 4.79
C PHE A 70 12.91 5.14 4.63
N PHE A 71 13.08 6.44 4.81
CA PHE A 71 14.39 7.07 4.73
C PHE A 71 15.33 6.59 5.84
N THR A 72 14.82 6.43 7.06
CA THR A 72 15.61 5.88 8.17
C THR A 72 16.06 4.46 7.85
N ALA A 73 15.17 3.61 7.35
CA ALA A 73 15.52 2.25 6.94
C ALA A 73 16.60 2.25 5.85
N PHE A 74 16.50 3.14 4.88
CA PHE A 74 17.48 3.28 3.80
C PHE A 74 18.85 3.75 4.31
N LEU A 75 18.88 4.75 5.21
CA LEU A 75 20.12 5.21 5.82
C LEU A 75 20.79 4.11 6.66
N VAL A 76 20.01 3.37 7.45
CA VAL A 76 20.52 2.23 8.21
C VAL A 76 21.05 1.12 7.28
N PHE A 77 20.39 0.91 6.14
CA PHE A 77 20.85 -0.04 5.12
C PHE A 77 22.21 0.37 4.54
N ILE A 78 22.39 1.65 4.18
CA ILE A 78 23.63 2.14 3.55
C ILE A 78 24.78 2.24 4.57
N PHE A 79 24.50 2.81 5.76
CA PHE A 79 25.53 3.17 6.73
C PHE A 79 25.63 2.21 7.92
N GLY A 80 24.71 1.25 8.02
CA GLY A 80 24.66 0.31 9.14
C GLY A 80 25.86 -0.64 9.13
N LYS A 81 26.54 -0.73 10.27
CA LYS A 81 27.74 -1.60 10.45
C LYS A 81 27.40 -3.09 10.61
N LYS A 82 26.14 -3.47 10.64
CA LYS A 82 25.75 -4.88 10.84
C LYS A 82 25.86 -5.67 9.55
N LYS A 83 26.63 -6.75 9.60
CA LYS A 83 27.01 -7.65 8.50
C LYS A 83 25.85 -8.18 7.64
N SER A 84 24.62 -8.21 8.12
CA SER A 84 23.46 -8.68 7.37
C SER A 84 23.14 -7.88 6.10
N PHE A 85 23.65 -6.64 6.01
CA PHE A 85 23.44 -5.77 4.84
C PHE A 85 24.70 -5.67 3.94
N ILE A 86 25.89 -6.00 4.44
CA ILE A 86 27.17 -5.67 3.78
C ILE A 86 27.81 -6.90 3.08
N GLU A 87 27.43 -8.12 3.43
CA GLU A 87 28.03 -9.33 2.83
C GLU A 87 27.45 -9.72 1.46
N TYR A 88 26.50 -8.97 0.94
CA TYR A 88 25.93 -9.25 -0.37
C TYR A 88 26.82 -8.68 -1.48
N LYS A 89 27.27 -9.53 -2.40
CA LYS A 89 27.80 -9.08 -3.69
C LYS A 89 26.67 -8.32 -4.40
N TRP A 90 26.88 -7.04 -4.67
CA TRP A 90 25.94 -6.17 -5.39
C TRP A 90 25.89 -6.57 -6.87
N GLU A 91 25.35 -7.72 -7.15
CA GLU A 91 25.09 -8.14 -8.54
C GLU A 91 23.79 -7.48 -8.99
N LEU A 92 23.94 -6.44 -9.82
CA LEU A 92 22.80 -5.75 -10.42
C LEU A 92 22.17 -6.65 -11.49
N THR A 93 20.96 -7.12 -11.23
CA THR A 93 20.14 -7.78 -12.25
C THR A 93 19.68 -6.80 -13.32
N LEU A 94 19.16 -7.32 -14.43
CA LEU A 94 18.55 -6.48 -15.47
C LEU A 94 17.45 -5.57 -14.90
N LEU A 95 16.63 -6.11 -14.00
CA LEU A 95 15.55 -5.35 -13.35
C LEU A 95 16.08 -4.18 -12.51
N ASP A 96 17.18 -4.38 -11.77
CA ASP A 96 17.82 -3.30 -11.00
C ASP A 96 18.33 -2.20 -11.90
N LYS A 97 18.97 -2.57 -13.02
CA LYS A 97 19.47 -1.59 -14.00
C LYS A 97 18.36 -0.78 -14.62
N LEU A 98 17.25 -1.42 -14.99
CA LEU A 98 16.07 -0.74 -15.50
C LEU A 98 15.45 0.20 -14.46
N PHE A 99 15.38 -0.24 -13.22
CA PHE A 99 14.84 0.57 -12.13
C PHE A 99 15.73 1.78 -11.81
N LEU A 100 17.05 1.58 -11.75
CA LEU A 100 18.02 2.67 -11.61
C LEU A 100 17.94 3.66 -12.78
N GLY A 101 17.79 3.15 -14.01
CA GLY A 101 17.56 3.97 -15.19
C GLY A 101 16.30 4.82 -15.07
N PHE A 102 15.22 4.25 -14.58
CA PHE A 102 13.97 4.97 -14.34
C PHE A 102 14.10 6.05 -13.26
N ILE A 103 14.79 5.76 -12.14
CA ILE A 103 15.10 6.76 -11.11
C ILE A 103 15.95 7.88 -11.67
N THR A 104 17.00 7.56 -12.43
CA THR A 104 17.89 8.55 -13.07
C THR A 104 17.10 9.44 -14.02
N LEU A 105 16.24 8.86 -14.86
CA LEU A 105 15.37 9.60 -15.75
C LEU A 105 14.44 10.55 -14.98
N THR A 106 13.85 10.09 -13.89
CA THR A 106 13.00 10.91 -13.02
C THR A 106 13.77 12.12 -12.44
N LEU A 107 15.02 11.91 -12.01
CA LEU A 107 15.89 12.99 -11.55
C LEU A 107 16.18 14.00 -12.65
N ILE A 108 16.53 13.54 -13.85
CA ILE A 108 16.78 14.40 -15.00
C ILE A 108 15.56 15.29 -15.27
N TYR A 109 14.35 14.69 -15.35
CA TYR A 109 13.13 15.45 -15.58
C TYR A 109 12.76 16.38 -14.42
N THR A 110 13.18 16.10 -13.20
CA THR A 110 12.98 16.99 -12.06
C THR A 110 13.84 18.24 -12.18
N LEU A 111 15.09 18.09 -12.64
CA LEU A 111 16.05 19.19 -12.75
C LEU A 111 15.84 20.06 -14.01
N ILE A 112 15.34 19.47 -15.08
CA ILE A 112 15.09 20.20 -16.33
C ILE A 112 13.82 21.04 -16.19
N PRO A 113 13.84 22.33 -16.58
CA PRO A 113 12.68 23.22 -16.52
C PRO A 113 11.70 22.98 -17.66
N LEU A 114 11.24 21.72 -17.83
CA LEU A 114 10.23 21.36 -18.81
C LEU A 114 8.83 21.39 -18.20
N GLY A 115 7.87 21.96 -18.95
CA GLY A 115 6.46 22.03 -18.56
C GLY A 115 6.16 23.09 -17.50
N GLU A 116 4.87 23.28 -17.22
CA GLU A 116 4.35 24.35 -16.35
C GLU A 116 4.35 24.00 -14.85
N ALA A 117 4.68 22.76 -14.49
CA ALA A 117 4.61 22.30 -13.11
C ALA A 117 5.68 23.03 -12.25
N PRO A 118 5.29 23.56 -11.07
CA PRO A 118 6.21 24.17 -10.13
C PRO A 118 7.32 23.20 -9.72
N PHE A 119 8.54 23.71 -9.51
CA PHE A 119 9.70 22.90 -9.13
C PHE A 119 9.46 22.06 -7.87
N LEU A 120 8.77 22.64 -6.87
CA LEU A 120 8.41 21.93 -5.65
C LEU A 120 7.53 20.69 -5.93
N SER A 121 6.57 20.79 -6.85
CA SER A 121 5.74 19.66 -7.26
C SER A 121 6.57 18.57 -7.92
N LYS A 122 7.55 18.93 -8.75
CA LYS A 122 8.49 17.97 -9.36
C LYS A 122 9.30 17.22 -8.31
N ILE A 123 9.81 17.93 -7.28
CA ILE A 123 10.53 17.32 -6.15
C ILE A 123 9.64 16.32 -5.39
N ILE A 124 8.38 16.66 -5.15
CA ILE A 124 7.43 15.76 -4.45
C ILE A 124 7.21 14.47 -5.25
N TYR A 125 7.03 14.56 -6.57
CA TYR A 125 6.91 13.40 -7.45
C TYR A 125 8.20 12.56 -7.48
N ALA A 126 9.36 13.20 -7.61
CA ALA A 126 10.65 12.52 -7.55
C ALA A 126 10.82 11.77 -6.22
N LYS A 127 10.53 12.42 -5.08
CA LYS A 127 10.54 11.79 -3.76
C LYS A 127 9.69 10.51 -3.73
N ASN A 128 8.47 10.55 -4.26
CA ASN A 128 7.59 9.39 -4.27
C ASN A 128 8.17 8.23 -5.10
N THR A 129 8.79 8.52 -6.24
CA THR A 129 9.50 7.53 -7.07
C THR A 129 10.70 6.94 -6.31
N PHE A 130 11.46 7.77 -5.60
CA PHE A 130 12.57 7.32 -4.75
C PHE A 130 12.10 6.38 -3.63
N LEU A 131 10.97 6.67 -2.98
CA LEU A 131 10.43 5.80 -1.93
C LEU A 131 10.11 4.40 -2.46
N ILE A 132 9.56 4.29 -3.66
CA ILE A 132 9.33 3.00 -4.32
C ILE A 132 10.67 2.28 -4.53
N GLY A 133 11.71 3.00 -4.98
CA GLY A 133 13.06 2.48 -5.13
C GLY A 133 13.65 1.95 -3.85
N ILE A 134 13.54 2.72 -2.78
CA ILE A 134 14.00 2.32 -1.44
C ILE A 134 13.34 1.00 -1.02
N VAL A 135 12.01 0.91 -1.13
CA VAL A 135 11.25 -0.30 -0.78
C VAL A 135 11.69 -1.50 -1.62
N TYR A 136 11.86 -1.30 -2.93
CA TYR A 136 12.31 -2.35 -3.84
C TYR A 136 13.70 -2.88 -3.44
N PHE A 137 14.69 -2.00 -3.27
CA PHE A 137 16.06 -2.42 -2.92
C PHE A 137 16.14 -3.03 -1.53
N LEU A 138 15.45 -2.47 -0.54
CA LEU A 138 15.40 -3.04 0.80
C LEU A 138 14.70 -4.41 0.80
N GLY A 139 13.59 -4.55 0.10
CA GLY A 139 12.86 -5.81 -0.01
C GLY A 139 13.69 -6.91 -0.66
N ARG A 140 14.44 -6.58 -1.72
CA ARG A 140 15.32 -7.52 -2.41
C ARG A 140 16.46 -8.05 -1.52
N HIS A 141 17.01 -7.19 -0.65
CA HIS A 141 18.11 -7.54 0.23
C HIS A 141 17.67 -8.07 1.60
N THR A 142 16.38 -8.11 1.86
CA THR A 142 15.84 -8.65 3.10
C THR A 142 15.86 -10.18 3.05
N ASN A 143 16.64 -10.81 3.93
CA ASN A 143 16.60 -12.25 4.10
C ASN A 143 15.40 -12.64 4.97
N ILE A 144 14.44 -13.36 4.37
CA ILE A 144 13.21 -13.76 5.02
C ILE A 144 13.23 -15.29 5.20
N ASP A 145 13.30 -15.73 6.45
CA ASP A 145 13.19 -17.15 6.76
C ASP A 145 11.76 -17.68 6.50
N LYS A 146 11.63 -19.01 6.46
CA LYS A 146 10.36 -19.69 6.16
C LYS A 146 9.25 -19.36 7.17
N GLN A 147 9.58 -19.10 8.43
CA GLN A 147 8.61 -18.80 9.48
C GLN A 147 8.05 -17.37 9.29
N ARG A 148 8.93 -16.39 9.04
CA ARG A 148 8.57 -14.99 8.74
C ARG A 148 7.75 -14.89 7.46
N TRP A 149 8.15 -15.64 6.42
CA TRP A 149 7.38 -15.71 5.17
C TRP A 149 5.95 -16.24 5.39
N ARG A 150 5.80 -17.32 6.16
CA ARG A 150 4.47 -17.83 6.52
C ARG A 150 3.63 -16.80 7.27
N PHE A 151 4.23 -15.99 8.12
CA PHE A 151 3.52 -14.91 8.81
C PHE A 151 3.04 -13.83 7.84
N ILE A 152 3.89 -13.36 6.90
CA ILE A 152 3.49 -12.43 5.84
C ILE A 152 2.29 -12.94 5.07
N VAL A 153 2.35 -14.20 4.64
CA VAL A 153 1.23 -14.83 3.89
C VAL A 153 -0.05 -14.85 4.71
N LYS A 154 0.02 -15.20 6.00
CA LYS A 154 -1.16 -15.15 6.88
C LYS A 154 -1.75 -13.73 6.97
N VAL A 155 -0.90 -12.71 7.12
CA VAL A 155 -1.34 -11.31 7.14
C VAL A 155 -2.02 -10.93 5.83
N LEU A 156 -1.45 -11.30 4.69
CA LEU A 156 -2.06 -11.06 3.37
C LEU A 156 -3.42 -11.75 3.23
N ILE A 157 -3.57 -12.99 3.71
CA ILE A 157 -4.86 -13.68 3.73
C ILE A 157 -5.89 -12.92 4.57
N TYR A 158 -5.52 -12.49 5.78
CA TYR A 158 -6.42 -11.72 6.64
C TYR A 158 -6.81 -10.37 6.02
N LEU A 159 -5.87 -9.69 5.37
CA LEU A 159 -6.15 -8.45 4.65
C LEU A 159 -7.10 -8.69 3.47
N THR A 160 -6.92 -9.79 2.73
CA THR A 160 -7.81 -10.15 1.61
C THR A 160 -9.23 -10.43 2.10
N VAL A 161 -9.38 -11.28 3.11
CA VAL A 161 -10.70 -11.61 3.69
C VAL A 161 -11.33 -10.36 4.29
N GLY A 162 -10.59 -9.58 5.06
CA GLY A 162 -11.06 -8.33 5.64
C GLY A 162 -11.52 -7.33 4.59
N SER A 163 -10.73 -7.10 3.53
CA SER A 163 -11.08 -6.17 2.47
C SER A 163 -12.32 -6.62 1.69
N PHE A 164 -12.46 -7.92 1.43
CA PHE A 164 -13.67 -8.47 0.82
C PHE A 164 -14.91 -8.23 1.69
N LEU A 165 -14.84 -8.54 2.99
CA LEU A 165 -15.96 -8.35 3.91
C LEU A 165 -16.36 -6.88 4.04
N PHE A 166 -15.39 -5.97 4.09
CA PHE A 166 -15.65 -4.53 4.08
C PHE A 166 -16.30 -4.07 2.78
N ALA A 167 -15.78 -4.46 1.61
CA ALA A 167 -16.37 -4.10 0.32
C ALA A 167 -17.78 -4.69 0.15
N LEU A 168 -18.00 -5.92 0.65
CA LEU A 168 -19.31 -6.53 0.67
C LEU A 168 -20.30 -5.76 1.56
N SER A 169 -19.86 -5.35 2.75
CA SER A 169 -20.69 -4.52 3.65
C SER A 169 -21.02 -3.16 3.04
N GLU A 170 -20.06 -2.48 2.42
CA GLU A 170 -20.30 -1.23 1.69
C GLU A 170 -21.38 -1.41 0.60
N LYS A 171 -21.31 -2.53 -0.13
CA LYS A 171 -22.30 -2.85 -1.17
C LYS A 171 -23.70 -3.13 -0.59
N ILE A 172 -23.78 -3.89 0.52
CA ILE A 172 -25.06 -4.24 1.15
C ILE A 172 -25.73 -3.01 1.75
N PHE A 173 -24.96 -2.17 2.45
CA PHE A 173 -25.49 -0.97 3.10
C PHE A 173 -25.62 0.24 2.15
N GLY A 174 -25.11 0.15 0.93
CA GLY A 174 -25.11 1.26 -0.03
C GLY A 174 -24.31 2.49 0.44
N THR A 175 -23.32 2.30 1.32
CA THR A 175 -22.52 3.37 1.92
C THR A 175 -21.04 3.07 1.77
N HIS A 176 -20.22 4.14 1.64
CA HIS A 176 -18.77 4.02 1.60
C HIS A 176 -18.17 4.36 2.96
N LEU A 177 -17.20 3.53 3.42
CA LEU A 177 -16.45 3.83 4.66
C LEU A 177 -15.84 5.23 4.62
N GLN A 178 -15.31 5.63 3.47
CA GLN A 178 -14.73 6.95 3.23
C GLN A 178 -15.78 8.07 3.38
N GLY A 179 -17.03 7.84 2.97
CA GLY A 179 -18.13 8.76 3.19
C GLY A 179 -18.47 8.91 4.67
N ILE A 180 -18.54 7.80 5.40
CA ILE A 180 -18.76 7.78 6.86
C ILE A 180 -17.64 8.54 7.59
N LEU A 181 -16.39 8.47 7.10
CA LEU A 181 -15.22 9.13 7.67
C LEU A 181 -15.00 10.56 7.17
N ASP A 182 -15.94 11.12 6.40
CA ASP A 182 -15.90 12.51 5.91
C ASP A 182 -14.73 12.81 4.94
N TYR A 183 -14.47 11.87 4.03
CA TYR A 183 -13.39 11.97 3.05
C TYR A 183 -13.49 13.20 2.13
N GLY A 184 -14.73 13.62 1.79
CA GLY A 184 -14.94 14.82 0.98
C GLY A 184 -14.39 16.07 1.66
N ARG A 185 -14.72 16.28 2.95
CA ARG A 185 -14.19 17.40 3.74
C ARG A 185 -12.68 17.30 3.94
N PHE A 186 -12.18 16.08 4.20
CA PHE A 186 -10.74 15.83 4.30
C PHE A 186 -10.00 16.28 3.03
N ASN A 187 -10.46 15.88 1.85
CA ASN A 187 -9.84 16.27 0.59
C ASN A 187 -9.89 17.76 0.33
N LEU A 188 -11.00 18.41 0.66
CA LEU A 188 -11.13 19.86 0.53
C LEU A 188 -10.12 20.59 1.42
N VAL A 189 -10.00 20.19 2.69
CA VAL A 189 -9.13 20.89 3.66
C VAL A 189 -7.65 20.55 3.49
N MET A 190 -7.33 19.28 3.17
CA MET A 190 -5.94 18.80 3.16
C MET A 190 -5.26 18.84 1.79
N ASN A 191 -6.04 18.76 0.72
CA ASN A 191 -5.52 18.62 -0.64
C ASN A 191 -6.08 19.68 -1.60
N ASP A 192 -6.96 20.58 -1.14
CA ASP A 192 -7.68 21.59 -1.96
C ASP A 192 -8.43 20.94 -3.15
N ILE A 193 -9.00 19.75 -2.91
CA ILE A 193 -9.76 18.99 -3.90
C ILE A 193 -11.22 19.01 -3.51
N PHE A 194 -12.04 19.68 -4.34
CA PHE A 194 -13.49 19.69 -4.14
C PHE A 194 -14.07 18.28 -4.33
N PRO A 195 -14.97 17.84 -3.42
CA PRO A 195 -15.68 16.59 -3.59
C PRO A 195 -16.49 16.65 -4.90
N THR A 196 -16.23 15.69 -5.77
CA THR A 196 -16.87 15.53 -7.07
C THR A 196 -17.51 14.16 -7.17
N GLY A 197 -18.56 14.04 -7.96
CA GLY A 197 -19.25 12.77 -8.10
C GLY A 197 -20.51 12.67 -7.25
N ASN A 198 -21.36 11.69 -7.58
CA ASN A 198 -22.69 11.52 -6.99
C ASN A 198 -22.64 11.10 -5.52
N TYR A 199 -21.51 10.54 -5.06
CA TYR A 199 -21.33 10.07 -3.68
C TYR A 199 -20.63 11.10 -2.79
N GLY A 200 -20.34 12.33 -3.29
CA GLY A 200 -19.63 13.36 -2.54
C GLY A 200 -18.18 13.01 -2.17
N LEU A 201 -17.57 12.07 -2.87
CA LEU A 201 -16.18 11.61 -2.61
C LEU A 201 -15.23 12.07 -3.72
N SER A 202 -15.11 11.29 -4.79
CA SER A 202 -14.37 11.62 -5.99
C SER A 202 -14.85 10.75 -7.15
N TRP A 203 -14.51 11.11 -8.39
CA TRP A 203 -14.84 10.33 -9.57
C TRP A 203 -14.28 8.90 -9.56
N THR A 204 -13.26 8.62 -8.75
CA THR A 204 -12.71 7.27 -8.58
C THR A 204 -13.69 6.30 -7.92
N PHE A 205 -14.66 6.80 -7.14
CA PHE A 205 -15.70 5.99 -6.50
C PHE A 205 -16.89 5.70 -7.43
N GLU A 206 -16.83 6.18 -8.65
CA GLU A 206 -17.84 5.96 -9.67
C GLU A 206 -17.22 5.34 -10.92
N ARG A 207 -18.03 4.59 -11.64
CA ARG A 207 -17.70 4.21 -13.01
C ARG A 207 -18.55 5.03 -13.98
N GLN A 208 -18.22 4.94 -15.25
CA GLN A 208 -19.05 5.50 -16.31
C GLN A 208 -20.49 4.99 -16.17
N GLY A 209 -21.46 5.90 -15.98
CA GLY A 209 -22.85 5.58 -15.70
C GLY A 209 -23.26 5.69 -14.21
N GLY A 210 -22.41 6.24 -13.33
CA GLY A 210 -22.76 6.57 -11.94
C GLY A 210 -22.86 5.39 -10.98
N PHE A 211 -22.43 4.20 -11.37
CA PHE A 211 -22.45 3.04 -10.46
C PHE A 211 -21.34 3.11 -9.42
N PRO A 212 -21.62 2.73 -8.13
CA PRO A 212 -20.65 2.80 -7.06
C PRO A 212 -19.51 1.80 -7.28
N ARG A 213 -18.30 2.22 -6.90
CA ARG A 213 -17.09 1.41 -6.82
C ARG A 213 -16.63 1.38 -5.38
N TYR A 214 -16.41 0.20 -4.85
CA TYR A 214 -16.08 0.03 -3.44
C TYR A 214 -14.57 -0.03 -3.22
N ALA A 215 -14.14 0.55 -2.12
CA ALA A 215 -12.72 0.68 -1.76
C ALA A 215 -12.34 -0.08 -0.48
N ALA A 216 -13.31 -0.63 0.24
CA ALA A 216 -13.11 -1.19 1.57
C ALA A 216 -12.40 -0.17 2.49
N PHE A 217 -11.31 -0.55 3.14
CA PHE A 217 -10.52 0.36 3.98
C PHE A 217 -9.37 1.06 3.25
N PHE A 218 -9.24 0.89 1.92
CA PHE A 218 -8.25 1.62 1.10
C PHE A 218 -8.71 3.05 0.81
N SER A 219 -7.80 3.90 0.35
CA SER A 219 -8.11 5.31 0.08
C SER A 219 -9.10 5.48 -1.07
N ASN A 220 -9.03 4.59 -2.05
CA ASN A 220 -9.89 4.60 -3.24
C ASN A 220 -9.97 3.21 -3.88
N PRO A 221 -10.95 2.99 -4.78
CA PRO A 221 -11.15 1.72 -5.45
C PRO A 221 -9.98 1.25 -6.33
N LEU A 222 -9.12 2.17 -6.81
CA LEU A 222 -7.96 1.82 -7.62
C LEU A 222 -6.84 1.22 -6.78
N GLU A 223 -6.58 1.78 -5.59
CA GLU A 223 -5.62 1.22 -4.64
C GLU A 223 -6.08 -0.14 -4.10
N PHE A 224 -7.38 -0.29 -3.82
CA PHE A 224 -7.95 -1.58 -3.49
C PHE A 224 -7.68 -2.60 -4.60
N ALA A 225 -8.01 -2.25 -5.86
CA ALA A 225 -7.78 -3.12 -7.00
C ALA A 225 -6.29 -3.48 -7.20
N ALA A 226 -5.38 -2.52 -7.00
CA ALA A 226 -3.94 -2.76 -7.08
C ALA A 226 -3.46 -3.76 -6.00
N SER A 227 -3.99 -3.65 -4.78
CA SER A 227 -3.65 -4.60 -3.70
C SER A 227 -4.14 -6.02 -3.98
N LEU A 228 -5.26 -6.17 -4.70
CA LEU A 228 -5.78 -7.47 -5.10
C LEU A 228 -4.83 -8.23 -6.05
N LEU A 229 -4.01 -7.52 -6.85
CA LEU A 229 -3.00 -8.15 -7.71
C LEU A 229 -1.91 -8.84 -6.89
N LEU A 230 -1.51 -8.25 -5.77
CA LEU A 230 -0.57 -8.88 -4.83
C LEU A 230 -1.19 -10.14 -4.21
N PHE A 231 -2.43 -10.05 -3.75
CA PHE A 231 -3.15 -11.18 -3.16
C PHE A 231 -3.36 -12.31 -4.17
N LEU A 232 -3.68 -11.97 -5.43
CA LEU A 232 -3.79 -12.92 -6.53
C LEU A 232 -2.48 -13.68 -6.75
N SER A 233 -1.36 -12.95 -6.87
CA SER A 233 -0.04 -13.54 -7.12
C SER A 233 0.36 -14.53 -6.03
N VAL A 234 0.17 -14.16 -4.76
CA VAL A 234 0.47 -15.02 -3.61
C VAL A 234 -0.48 -16.22 -3.58
N GLY A 235 -1.78 -16.01 -3.80
CA GLY A 235 -2.77 -17.07 -3.82
C GLY A 235 -2.50 -18.12 -4.91
N LEU A 236 -2.17 -17.67 -6.13
CA LEU A 236 -1.81 -18.56 -7.25
C LEU A 236 -0.53 -19.35 -6.95
N HIS A 237 0.51 -18.69 -6.46
CA HIS A 237 1.75 -19.37 -6.11
C HIS A 237 1.51 -20.52 -5.13
N TYR A 238 0.77 -20.26 -4.05
CA TYR A 238 0.48 -21.29 -3.05
C TYR A 238 -0.49 -22.36 -3.55
N LEU A 239 -1.46 -22.03 -4.41
CA LEU A 239 -2.33 -23.01 -5.03
C LEU A 239 -1.55 -24.02 -5.86
N LEU A 240 -0.61 -23.54 -6.68
CA LEU A 240 0.19 -24.38 -7.56
C LEU A 240 1.22 -25.24 -6.80
N HIS A 241 1.77 -24.72 -5.69
CA HIS A 241 2.82 -25.41 -4.92
C HIS A 241 2.30 -26.14 -3.68
N SER A 242 1.00 -26.13 -3.43
CA SER A 242 0.40 -26.83 -2.27
C SER A 242 0.34 -28.34 -2.51
N LYS A 243 0.94 -29.10 -1.59
CA LYS A 243 0.95 -30.56 -1.62
C LYS A 243 -0.30 -31.21 -1.01
N TYR A 244 -1.07 -30.49 -0.17
CA TYR A 244 -2.22 -31.00 0.57
C TYR A 244 -3.53 -30.48 0.01
N ASN A 245 -4.52 -31.36 -0.17
CA ASN A 245 -5.84 -31.01 -0.72
C ASN A 245 -6.59 -29.95 0.13
N SER A 246 -6.50 -30.04 1.47
CA SER A 246 -7.15 -29.06 2.35
C SER A 246 -6.61 -27.63 2.16
N ASN A 247 -5.30 -27.50 1.96
CA ASN A 247 -4.67 -26.21 1.70
C ASN A 247 -5.05 -25.68 0.31
N ARG A 248 -5.18 -26.56 -0.70
CA ARG A 248 -5.62 -26.17 -2.04
C ARG A 248 -7.02 -25.58 -2.02
N LEU A 249 -7.95 -26.19 -1.29
CA LEU A 249 -9.30 -25.65 -1.16
C LEU A 249 -9.29 -24.24 -0.54
N ALA A 250 -8.52 -24.03 0.52
CA ALA A 250 -8.39 -22.72 1.15
C ALA A 250 -7.85 -21.63 0.18
N TYR A 251 -6.84 -21.98 -0.65
CA TYR A 251 -6.33 -21.05 -1.66
C TYR A 251 -7.29 -20.84 -2.83
N LEU A 252 -8.07 -21.84 -3.22
CA LEU A 252 -9.16 -21.67 -4.20
C LEU A 252 -10.23 -20.71 -3.67
N CYS A 253 -10.66 -20.86 -2.42
CA CYS A 253 -11.58 -19.93 -1.77
C CYS A 253 -11.00 -18.51 -1.72
N LEU A 254 -9.71 -18.36 -1.38
CA LEU A 254 -9.04 -17.06 -1.38
C LEU A 254 -9.05 -16.43 -2.78
N LEU A 255 -8.73 -17.18 -3.82
CA LEU A 255 -8.75 -16.69 -5.20
C LEU A 255 -10.17 -16.31 -5.65
N LEU A 256 -11.18 -17.05 -5.22
CA LEU A 256 -12.58 -16.68 -5.45
C LEU A 256 -12.92 -15.34 -4.80
N LEU A 257 -12.52 -15.12 -3.54
CA LEU A 257 -12.73 -13.85 -2.84
C LEU A 257 -12.01 -12.68 -3.55
N VAL A 258 -10.77 -12.89 -4.01
CA VAL A 258 -10.03 -11.90 -4.79
C VAL A 258 -10.76 -11.57 -6.10
N THR A 259 -11.24 -12.58 -6.82
CA THR A 259 -11.98 -12.39 -8.07
C THR A 259 -13.28 -11.60 -7.85
N LEU A 260 -14.04 -11.94 -6.82
CA LEU A 260 -15.25 -11.20 -6.44
C LEU A 260 -14.92 -9.75 -6.04
N SER A 261 -13.80 -9.53 -5.36
CA SER A 261 -13.33 -8.20 -4.98
C SER A 261 -12.97 -7.32 -6.18
N PHE A 262 -12.43 -7.90 -7.27
CA PHE A 262 -12.22 -7.15 -8.52
C PHE A 262 -13.54 -6.60 -9.09
N PHE A 263 -14.61 -7.37 -9.01
CA PHE A 263 -15.93 -6.89 -9.43
C PHE A 263 -16.43 -5.74 -8.55
N PHE A 264 -16.12 -5.73 -7.25
CA PHE A 264 -16.49 -4.62 -6.37
C PHE A 264 -15.71 -3.34 -6.67
N SER A 265 -14.43 -3.46 -7.03
CA SER A 265 -13.61 -2.30 -7.40
C SER A 265 -13.91 -1.75 -8.78
N TYR A 266 -14.48 -2.54 -9.70
CA TYR A 266 -14.71 -2.23 -11.11
C TYR A 266 -13.48 -1.63 -11.83
N SER A 267 -12.27 -2.03 -11.45
CA SER A 267 -11.04 -1.53 -12.06
C SER A 267 -10.67 -2.34 -13.30
N ARG A 268 -10.90 -1.77 -14.49
CA ARG A 268 -10.56 -2.43 -15.77
C ARG A 268 -9.07 -2.75 -15.88
N GLY A 269 -8.21 -1.80 -15.49
CA GLY A 269 -6.76 -1.99 -15.53
C GLY A 269 -6.29 -3.14 -14.63
N ALA A 270 -6.85 -3.28 -13.44
CA ALA A 270 -6.52 -4.38 -12.54
C ALA A 270 -7.03 -5.74 -13.07
N ILE A 271 -8.19 -5.78 -13.73
CA ILE A 271 -8.70 -7.01 -14.36
C ILE A 271 -7.77 -7.46 -15.49
N ILE A 272 -7.31 -6.53 -16.33
CA ILE A 272 -6.34 -6.86 -17.40
C ILE A 272 -5.02 -7.34 -16.80
N ALA A 273 -4.49 -6.63 -15.80
CA ALA A 273 -3.27 -7.01 -15.10
C ALA A 273 -3.39 -8.38 -14.42
N SER A 274 -4.56 -8.71 -13.86
CA SER A 274 -4.82 -10.04 -13.28
C SER A 274 -4.74 -11.15 -14.32
N GLY A 275 -5.26 -10.92 -15.53
CA GLY A 275 -5.12 -11.84 -16.65
C GLY A 275 -3.66 -12.08 -17.05
N ILE A 276 -2.85 -11.03 -17.07
CA ILE A 276 -1.41 -11.12 -17.35
C ILE A 276 -0.70 -11.93 -16.24
N ILE A 277 -0.99 -11.66 -14.97
CA ILE A 277 -0.41 -12.41 -13.84
C ILE A 277 -0.77 -13.90 -13.95
N VAL A 278 -2.03 -14.23 -14.20
CA VAL A 278 -2.48 -15.62 -14.36
C VAL A 278 -1.74 -16.29 -15.51
N PHE A 279 -1.64 -15.62 -16.66
CA PHE A 279 -0.93 -16.15 -17.83
C PHE A 279 0.53 -16.48 -17.48
N PHE A 280 1.31 -15.51 -16.97
CA PHE A 280 2.73 -15.75 -16.63
C PHE A 280 2.95 -16.67 -15.43
N THR A 281 1.93 -16.97 -14.64
CA THR A 281 2.06 -17.91 -13.53
C THR A 281 1.75 -19.35 -13.96
N LEU A 282 0.93 -19.54 -15.00
CA LEU A 282 0.51 -20.87 -15.48
C LEU A 282 1.39 -21.37 -16.65
N PHE A 283 2.00 -20.48 -17.42
CA PHE A 283 2.89 -20.78 -18.55
C PHE A 283 4.31 -20.29 -18.31
#